data_55001562c19378ce5908761c1102e580
#
_entry.id   55001562c19378ce5908761c1102e580
#
_cell.length_a   1.000
_cell.length_b   1.000
_cell.length_c   1.000
_cell.angle_alpha   90.00
_cell.angle_beta   90.00
_cell.angle_gamma   90.00
#
_symmetry.space_group_name_H-M   'P 1'
#
loop_
_entity.id
_entity.type
_entity.pdbx_description
1 polymer ?
#
loop_
_entity_poly.entity_id
_entity_poly.type
_entity_poly.pdbx_seq_one_letter_code
_entity_poly.pdbx_strand_id
1 'polypeptide(L)'
;MVDRLDRRALSWLAAGHVVNDMNQGAVPALLPFLIAERGLTYTAAGGIVLAATLLSSLIQPVLGHLSDRRPLPFLIPLGVLAAGGGLALAGAVTSYPATIAAILISGAGVAAFHPESARYANYASGERRATGMSVFSVGGNLGIALGPVAIAALAGSGGVARITWMILPAGLMAALLARELPQLRPLRPQVAHALAQAGADGPRWRAFARLSGVIVIRSLFAFGLVSFVPLYLVRVRGVPKEAAALAVTAMLLAGALATLAGGRLADRFGRRAVLVGFLLPLAPLLVFFLRVPGLAGLASLVLIGGGTVGTYSVAVVMGQEYLPGREGIAGGVTMGLAIGIGGAGVPLLGALADRQGVAAVFPVLAALPLLAAALSATLPGPRPAFRREAPSAA
;
A
#
# COMPACT_ATOMS: atom_id res chain seq x y z
N MET A 1 -7.99 -14.39 29.17
CA MET A 1 -9.11 -13.59 28.67
C MET A 1 -8.58 -12.23 28.22
N VAL A 2 -8.41 -12.00 26.93
CA VAL A 2 -8.08 -10.68 26.40
C VAL A 2 -9.39 -10.11 25.81
N ASP A 3 -10.34 -9.77 26.70
CA ASP A 3 -11.60 -9.11 26.30
C ASP A 3 -11.39 -7.61 26.03
N ARG A 4 -10.19 -7.10 26.31
CA ARG A 4 -9.87 -5.68 26.19
C ARG A 4 -8.79 -5.45 25.13
N LEU A 5 -8.95 -4.35 24.38
CA LEU A 5 -7.96 -3.84 23.47
C LEU A 5 -6.62 -3.62 24.18
N ASP A 6 -5.58 -4.35 23.77
CA ASP A 6 -4.21 -4.10 24.27
C ASP A 6 -3.61 -2.90 23.52
N ARG A 7 -3.80 -1.72 24.13
CA ARG A 7 -3.35 -0.45 23.54
C ARG A 7 -1.81 -0.40 23.41
N ARG A 8 -1.07 -1.04 24.34
CA ARG A 8 0.39 -1.03 24.30
C ARG A 8 0.90 -1.83 23.10
N ALA A 9 0.45 -3.08 22.97
CA ALA A 9 0.83 -3.93 21.84
C ALA A 9 0.45 -3.29 20.49
N LEU A 10 -0.78 -2.76 20.36
CA LEU A 10 -1.22 -2.06 19.16
C LEU A 10 -0.40 -0.82 18.83
N SER A 11 -0.01 -0.02 19.84
CA SER A 11 0.81 1.16 19.62
C SER A 11 2.19 0.79 19.09
N TRP A 12 2.84 -0.24 19.65
CA TRP A 12 4.13 -0.71 19.16
C TRP A 12 4.04 -1.31 17.75
N LEU A 13 3.02 -2.10 17.48
CA LEU A 13 2.81 -2.68 16.16
C LEU A 13 2.48 -1.61 15.11
N ALA A 14 1.68 -0.60 15.46
CA ALA A 14 1.39 0.54 14.58
C ALA A 14 2.64 1.40 14.33
N ALA A 15 3.45 1.66 15.36
CA ALA A 15 4.72 2.37 15.20
C ALA A 15 5.71 1.59 14.32
N GLY A 16 5.79 0.27 14.51
CA GLY A 16 6.56 -0.62 13.63
C GLY A 16 6.08 -0.57 12.20
N HIS A 17 4.76 -0.50 11.98
CA HIS A 17 4.15 -0.37 10.66
C HIS A 17 4.50 0.97 9.99
N VAL A 18 4.50 2.09 10.76
CA VAL A 18 4.99 3.38 10.26
C VAL A 18 6.41 3.26 9.73
N VAL A 19 7.32 2.72 10.52
CA VAL A 19 8.74 2.66 10.14
C VAL A 19 8.96 1.66 9.00
N ASN A 20 8.27 0.53 9.00
CA ASN A 20 8.36 -0.46 7.93
C ASN A 20 7.91 0.13 6.59
N ASP A 21 6.73 0.74 6.56
CA ASP A 21 6.11 1.24 5.33
C ASP A 21 6.68 2.59 4.88
N MET A 22 7.35 3.33 5.76
CA MET A 22 8.16 4.48 5.38
C MET A 22 9.27 4.08 4.39
N ASN A 23 9.89 2.90 4.56
CA ASN A 23 10.88 2.40 3.62
C ASN A 23 10.23 2.03 2.27
N GLN A 24 9.03 1.48 2.27
CA GLN A 24 8.28 1.17 1.05
C GLN A 24 7.90 2.46 0.29
N GLY A 25 7.37 3.47 0.99
CA GLY A 25 7.00 4.75 0.40
C GLY A 25 8.20 5.58 -0.08
N ALA A 26 9.39 5.35 0.48
CA ALA A 26 10.63 6.02 0.11
C ALA A 26 11.13 5.62 -1.29
N VAL A 27 10.92 4.36 -1.74
CA VAL A 27 11.50 3.86 -3.00
C VAL A 27 11.08 4.69 -4.23
N PRO A 28 9.81 4.97 -4.50
CA PRO A 28 9.43 5.81 -5.63
C PRO A 28 9.95 7.25 -5.53
N ALA A 29 10.00 7.81 -4.33
CA ALA A 29 10.48 9.17 -4.10
C ALA A 29 11.99 9.33 -4.34
N LEU A 30 12.74 8.21 -4.26
CA LEU A 30 14.16 8.16 -4.53
C LEU A 30 14.50 8.25 -6.04
N LEU A 31 13.57 7.90 -6.93
CA LEU A 31 13.82 7.80 -8.37
C LEU A 31 14.41 9.08 -8.99
N PRO A 32 13.89 10.29 -8.72
CA PRO A 32 14.46 11.52 -9.28
C PRO A 32 15.93 11.75 -8.88
N PHE A 33 16.32 11.32 -7.67
CA PHE A 33 17.69 11.44 -7.17
C PHE A 33 18.59 10.42 -7.85
N LEU A 34 18.18 9.15 -7.95
CA LEU A 34 18.93 8.09 -8.62
C LEU A 34 19.14 8.39 -10.11
N ILE A 35 18.12 8.87 -10.81
CA ILE A 35 18.22 9.26 -12.21
C ILE A 35 19.22 10.42 -12.38
N ALA A 36 19.17 11.42 -11.48
CA ALA A 36 20.05 12.58 -11.58
C ALA A 36 21.50 12.27 -11.21
N GLU A 37 21.74 11.45 -10.18
CA GLU A 37 23.10 11.19 -9.67
C GLU A 37 23.79 10.00 -10.34
N ARG A 38 23.00 8.99 -10.77
CA ARG A 38 23.54 7.74 -11.33
C ARG A 38 23.27 7.57 -12.83
N GLY A 39 22.64 8.56 -13.47
CA GLY A 39 22.34 8.51 -14.91
C GLY A 39 21.40 7.39 -15.33
N LEU A 40 20.53 6.92 -14.45
CA LEU A 40 19.60 5.82 -14.75
C LEU A 40 18.57 6.24 -15.80
N THR A 41 18.20 5.32 -16.68
CA THR A 41 17.02 5.46 -17.53
C THR A 41 15.75 5.34 -16.70
N TYR A 42 14.61 5.82 -17.21
CA TYR A 42 13.32 5.67 -16.54
C TYR A 42 12.91 4.19 -16.43
N THR A 43 13.29 3.36 -17.43
CA THR A 43 13.11 1.90 -17.37
C THR A 43 13.86 1.29 -16.20
N ALA A 44 15.14 1.63 -16.03
CA ALA A 44 15.96 1.14 -14.93
C ALA A 44 15.42 1.61 -13.57
N ALA A 45 15.00 2.88 -13.46
CA ALA A 45 14.35 3.40 -12.27
C ALA A 45 13.05 2.65 -11.96
N GLY A 46 12.23 2.35 -12.97
CA GLY A 46 11.03 1.51 -12.82
C GLY A 46 11.36 0.09 -12.35
N GLY A 47 12.48 -0.48 -12.79
CA GLY A 47 13.01 -1.77 -12.33
C GLY A 47 13.29 -1.81 -10.83
N ILE A 48 13.69 -0.68 -10.24
CA ILE A 48 13.88 -0.55 -8.78
C ILE A 48 12.52 -0.67 -8.05
N VAL A 49 11.46 -0.03 -8.56
CA VAL A 49 10.11 -0.15 -7.99
C VAL A 49 9.58 -1.58 -8.15
N LEU A 50 9.82 -2.20 -9.31
CA LEU A 50 9.48 -3.61 -9.51
C LEU A 50 10.18 -4.50 -8.48
N ALA A 51 11.49 -4.32 -8.26
CA ALA A 51 12.23 -5.09 -7.27
C ALA A 51 11.66 -4.95 -5.86
N ALA A 52 11.28 -3.73 -5.45
CA ALA A 52 10.67 -3.47 -4.15
C ALA A 52 9.32 -4.20 -3.97
N THR A 53 8.51 -4.26 -5.03
CA THR A 53 7.14 -4.80 -4.97
C THR A 53 7.05 -6.28 -5.31
N LEU A 54 7.89 -6.78 -6.20
CA LEU A 54 7.86 -8.17 -6.67
C LEU A 54 8.07 -9.15 -5.53
N LEU A 55 9.16 -8.95 -4.79
CA LEU A 55 9.51 -9.88 -3.71
C LEU A 55 8.50 -9.79 -2.55
N SER A 56 8.03 -8.57 -2.25
CA SER A 56 6.96 -8.36 -1.29
C SER A 56 5.70 -9.15 -1.68
N SER A 57 5.28 -9.10 -2.93
CA SER A 57 4.07 -9.77 -3.39
C SER A 57 4.17 -11.30 -3.44
N LEU A 58 5.36 -11.83 -3.74
CA LEU A 58 5.58 -13.27 -3.82
C LEU A 58 5.81 -13.91 -2.45
N ILE A 59 6.53 -13.23 -1.56
CA ILE A 59 6.92 -13.77 -0.26
C ILE A 59 5.78 -13.65 0.76
N GLN A 60 4.97 -12.58 0.74
CA GLN A 60 3.89 -12.39 1.71
C GLN A 60 2.93 -13.57 1.83
N PRO A 61 2.37 -14.15 0.75
CA PRO A 61 1.49 -15.32 0.86
C PRO A 61 2.20 -16.54 1.45
N VAL A 62 3.48 -16.74 1.10
CA VAL A 62 4.28 -17.87 1.60
C VAL A 62 4.53 -17.72 3.09
N LEU A 63 4.98 -16.54 3.52
CA LEU A 63 5.19 -16.26 4.94
C LEU A 63 3.88 -16.28 5.72
N GLY A 64 2.79 -15.74 5.15
CA GLY A 64 1.45 -15.83 5.75
C GLY A 64 1.04 -17.28 6.01
N HIS A 65 1.19 -18.16 5.02
CA HIS A 65 0.88 -19.58 5.17
C HIS A 65 1.79 -20.28 6.20
N LEU A 66 3.09 -19.95 6.20
CA LEU A 66 4.03 -20.50 7.19
C LEU A 66 3.68 -20.04 8.60
N SER A 67 3.36 -18.77 8.76
CA SER A 67 2.95 -18.17 10.01
C SER A 67 1.61 -18.73 10.53
N ASP A 68 0.70 -19.15 9.66
CA ASP A 68 -0.55 -19.85 10.05
C ASP A 68 -0.26 -21.18 10.73
N ARG A 69 0.77 -21.88 10.29
CA ARG A 69 1.18 -23.17 10.85
C ARG A 69 2.06 -23.00 12.11
N ARG A 70 2.98 -22.03 12.10
CA ARG A 70 3.91 -21.78 13.21
C ARG A 70 4.08 -20.27 13.41
N PRO A 71 3.74 -19.71 14.57
CA PRO A 71 3.97 -18.31 14.86
C PRO A 71 5.46 -17.96 14.76
N LEU A 72 5.77 -16.92 14.01
CA LEU A 72 7.14 -16.45 13.76
C LEU A 72 7.29 -14.99 14.19
N PRO A 73 7.02 -14.62 15.46
CA PRO A 73 6.97 -13.22 15.90
C PRO A 73 8.30 -12.47 15.72
N PHE A 74 9.42 -13.18 15.60
CA PHE A 74 10.73 -12.59 15.30
C PHE A 74 10.78 -11.94 13.91
N LEU A 75 9.88 -12.33 12.98
CA LEU A 75 9.77 -11.70 11.68
C LEU A 75 9.33 -10.23 11.77
N ILE A 76 8.68 -9.81 12.86
CA ILE A 76 8.26 -8.42 13.04
C ILE A 76 9.48 -7.50 13.16
N PRO A 77 10.40 -7.62 14.16
CA PRO A 77 11.58 -6.78 14.24
C PRO A 77 12.57 -7.03 13.07
N LEU A 78 12.75 -8.29 12.65
CA LEU A 78 13.63 -8.62 11.53
C LEU A 78 13.15 -7.98 10.22
N GLY A 79 11.85 -7.98 9.97
CA GLY A 79 11.25 -7.35 8.79
C GLY A 79 11.52 -5.85 8.73
N VAL A 80 11.30 -5.14 9.84
CA VAL A 80 11.60 -3.69 9.92
C VAL A 80 13.08 -3.41 9.70
N LEU A 81 13.97 -4.22 10.32
CA LEU A 81 15.41 -4.06 10.15
C LEU A 81 15.84 -4.32 8.70
N ALA A 82 15.33 -5.38 8.07
CA ALA A 82 15.64 -5.71 6.70
C ALA A 82 15.08 -4.68 5.70
N ALA A 83 13.86 -4.15 5.96
CA ALA A 83 13.26 -3.11 5.14
C ALA A 83 14.14 -1.84 5.13
N GLY A 84 14.51 -1.32 6.29
CA GLY A 84 15.34 -0.13 6.39
C GLY A 84 16.81 -0.40 6.04
N GLY A 85 17.35 -1.54 6.43
CA GLY A 85 18.72 -1.96 6.09
C GLY A 85 18.95 -2.11 4.59
N GLY A 86 17.98 -2.73 3.88
CA GLY A 86 18.02 -2.83 2.42
C GLY A 86 17.96 -1.46 1.74
N LEU A 87 17.08 -0.56 2.20
CA LEU A 87 17.00 0.80 1.66
C LEU A 87 18.30 1.59 1.96
N ALA A 88 18.83 1.49 3.18
CA ALA A 88 20.09 2.11 3.56
C ALA A 88 21.26 1.59 2.70
N LEU A 89 21.31 0.28 2.47
CA LEU A 89 22.32 -0.33 1.59
C LEU A 89 22.21 0.18 0.16
N ALA A 90 20.99 0.41 -0.36
CA ALA A 90 20.79 1.00 -1.68
C ALA A 90 21.39 2.42 -1.79
N GLY A 91 21.49 3.16 -0.68
CA GLY A 91 22.23 4.43 -0.60
C GLY A 91 23.74 4.26 -0.66
N ALA A 92 24.27 3.21 -0.04
CA ALA A 92 25.70 2.97 0.08
C ALA A 92 26.33 2.40 -1.21
N VAL A 93 25.57 1.64 -2.03
CA VAL A 93 26.06 1.02 -3.25
C VAL A 93 25.85 1.94 -4.46
N THR A 94 26.71 1.83 -5.48
CA THR A 94 26.66 2.67 -6.68
C THR A 94 26.20 1.94 -7.94
N SER A 95 26.47 0.62 -8.04
CA SER A 95 26.07 -0.15 -9.21
C SER A 95 24.58 -0.49 -9.22
N TYR A 96 23.99 -0.52 -10.41
CA TYR A 96 22.56 -0.84 -10.57
C TYR A 96 22.22 -2.24 -10.04
N PRO A 97 22.96 -3.32 -10.35
CA PRO A 97 22.67 -4.65 -9.79
C PRO A 97 22.72 -4.70 -8.26
N ALA A 98 23.70 -4.01 -7.64
CA ALA A 98 23.79 -3.94 -6.18
C ALA A 98 22.62 -3.14 -5.59
N THR A 99 22.18 -2.07 -6.26
CA THR A 99 20.98 -1.32 -5.87
C THR A 99 19.74 -2.21 -5.93
N ILE A 100 19.54 -2.97 -7.00
CA ILE A 100 18.44 -3.94 -7.11
C ILE A 100 18.48 -4.98 -5.98
N ALA A 101 19.66 -5.57 -5.71
CA ALA A 101 19.82 -6.54 -4.62
C ALA A 101 19.47 -5.94 -3.25
N ALA A 102 19.91 -4.72 -2.98
CA ALA A 102 19.60 -3.99 -1.76
C ALA A 102 18.09 -3.71 -1.62
N ILE A 103 17.42 -3.30 -2.70
CA ILE A 103 15.99 -3.05 -2.73
C ILE A 103 15.17 -4.37 -2.61
N LEU A 104 15.64 -5.47 -3.18
CA LEU A 104 15.05 -6.79 -2.96
C LEU A 104 15.08 -7.19 -1.47
N ILE A 105 16.20 -6.92 -0.76
CA ILE A 105 16.29 -7.12 0.69
C ILE A 105 15.25 -6.26 1.42
N SER A 106 15.12 -4.98 1.03
CA SER A 106 14.11 -4.08 1.60
C SER A 106 12.69 -4.62 1.38
N GLY A 107 12.36 -5.04 0.16
CA GLY A 107 11.04 -5.63 -0.18
C GLY A 107 10.76 -6.93 0.57
N ALA A 108 11.78 -7.79 0.76
CA ALA A 108 11.67 -8.99 1.58
C ALA A 108 11.40 -8.67 3.06
N GLY A 109 12.03 -7.61 3.58
CA GLY A 109 11.77 -7.11 4.93
C GLY A 109 10.32 -6.65 5.10
N VAL A 110 9.81 -5.87 4.16
CA VAL A 110 8.40 -5.44 4.11
C VAL A 110 7.47 -6.67 4.07
N ALA A 111 7.79 -7.67 3.24
CA ALA A 111 7.02 -8.90 3.14
C ALA A 111 7.00 -9.71 4.45
N ALA A 112 8.11 -9.76 5.16
CA ALA A 112 8.24 -10.51 6.41
C ALA A 112 7.46 -9.85 7.56
N PHE A 113 7.42 -8.53 7.59
CA PHE A 113 6.73 -7.77 8.64
C PHE A 113 5.22 -7.95 8.60
N HIS A 114 4.59 -7.80 7.41
CA HIS A 114 3.13 -7.61 7.30
C HIS A 114 2.28 -8.78 7.83
N PRO A 115 2.49 -10.07 7.47
CA PRO A 115 1.61 -11.15 7.90
C PRO A 115 1.60 -11.31 9.43
N GLU A 116 2.77 -11.30 10.04
CA GLU A 116 2.89 -11.49 11.49
C GLU A 116 2.40 -10.28 12.26
N SER A 117 2.80 -9.06 11.88
CA SER A 117 2.37 -7.85 12.56
C SER A 117 0.85 -7.65 12.47
N ALA A 118 0.24 -7.90 11.32
CA ALA A 118 -1.21 -7.84 11.16
C ALA A 118 -1.94 -8.88 12.03
N ARG A 119 -1.38 -10.09 12.14
CA ARG A 119 -1.90 -11.13 13.02
C ARG A 119 -1.86 -10.71 14.48
N TYR A 120 -0.71 -10.23 14.96
CA TYR A 120 -0.56 -9.78 16.34
C TYR A 120 -1.40 -8.53 16.63
N ALA A 121 -1.56 -7.63 15.66
CA ALA A 121 -2.47 -6.50 15.78
C ALA A 121 -3.93 -6.96 15.93
N ASN A 122 -4.34 -7.99 15.19
CA ASN A 122 -5.67 -8.58 15.34
C ASN A 122 -5.85 -9.20 16.74
N TYR A 123 -4.84 -9.92 17.24
CA TYR A 123 -4.85 -10.48 18.59
C TYR A 123 -4.95 -9.40 19.67
N ALA A 124 -4.12 -8.36 19.57
CA ALA A 124 -4.14 -7.23 20.49
C ALA A 124 -5.45 -6.42 20.43
N SER A 125 -6.24 -6.57 19.37
CA SER A 125 -7.52 -5.89 19.21
C SER A 125 -8.65 -6.48 20.08
N GLY A 126 -8.52 -7.73 20.56
CA GLY A 126 -9.56 -8.40 21.34
C GLY A 126 -10.91 -8.39 20.62
N GLU A 127 -11.97 -8.01 21.32
CA GLU A 127 -13.31 -7.87 20.72
C GLU A 127 -13.45 -6.65 19.78
N ARG A 128 -12.57 -5.65 19.91
CA ARG A 128 -12.62 -4.41 19.10
C ARG A 128 -11.75 -4.50 17.84
N ARG A 129 -11.89 -5.58 17.08
CA ARG A 129 -11.04 -5.89 15.92
C ARG A 129 -11.01 -4.76 14.88
N ALA A 130 -12.15 -4.18 14.54
CA ALA A 130 -12.22 -3.09 13.57
C ALA A 130 -11.43 -1.85 14.04
N THR A 131 -11.55 -1.48 15.31
CA THR A 131 -10.80 -0.35 15.89
C THR A 131 -9.30 -0.61 15.90
N GLY A 132 -8.87 -1.78 16.39
CA GLY A 132 -7.45 -2.09 16.47
C GLY A 132 -6.79 -2.22 15.10
N MET A 133 -7.45 -2.88 14.15
CA MET A 133 -6.95 -2.97 12.77
C MET A 133 -6.94 -1.62 12.05
N SER A 134 -7.85 -0.71 12.38
CA SER A 134 -7.82 0.66 11.85
C SER A 134 -6.59 1.42 12.38
N VAL A 135 -6.26 1.32 13.67
CA VAL A 135 -5.05 1.93 14.25
C VAL A 135 -3.79 1.38 13.56
N PHE A 136 -3.71 0.06 13.37
CA PHE A 136 -2.62 -0.58 12.68
C PHE A 136 -2.49 -0.10 11.21
N SER A 137 -3.60 -0.03 10.48
CA SER A 137 -3.63 0.43 9.07
C SER A 137 -3.26 1.90 8.91
N VAL A 138 -3.66 2.76 9.87
CA VAL A 138 -3.23 4.18 9.90
C VAL A 138 -1.72 4.26 10.03
N GLY A 139 -1.09 3.38 10.83
CA GLY A 139 0.37 3.29 10.91
C GLY A 139 1.01 3.07 9.53
N GLY A 140 0.57 2.07 8.78
CA GLY A 140 1.11 1.81 7.43
C GLY A 140 0.92 2.96 6.46
N ASN A 141 -0.31 3.50 6.37
CA ASN A 141 -0.60 4.64 5.49
C ASN A 141 0.24 5.88 5.83
N LEU A 142 0.44 6.16 7.13
CA LEU A 142 1.30 7.24 7.58
C LEU A 142 2.76 6.98 7.20
N GLY A 143 3.23 5.74 7.37
CA GLY A 143 4.57 5.32 6.96
C GLY A 143 4.81 5.58 5.46
N ILE A 144 3.93 5.07 4.59
CA ILE A 144 4.03 5.30 3.14
C ILE A 144 4.10 6.79 2.82
N ALA A 145 3.29 7.63 3.49
CA ALA A 145 3.28 9.06 3.25
C ALA A 145 4.53 9.80 3.78
N LEU A 146 5.16 9.28 4.84
CA LEU A 146 6.40 9.83 5.39
C LEU A 146 7.64 9.44 4.58
N GLY A 147 7.59 8.36 3.80
CA GLY A 147 8.71 7.92 2.96
C GLY A 147 9.28 9.04 2.07
N PRO A 148 8.48 9.72 1.26
CA PRO A 148 8.94 10.84 0.44
C PRO A 148 9.55 12.00 1.25
N VAL A 149 9.01 12.29 2.44
CA VAL A 149 9.58 13.32 3.35
C VAL A 149 10.98 12.93 3.82
N ALA A 150 11.16 11.66 4.22
CA ALA A 150 12.45 11.13 4.66
C ALA A 150 13.48 11.22 3.52
N ILE A 151 13.09 10.85 2.29
CA ILE A 151 13.97 10.98 1.12
C ILE A 151 14.29 12.45 0.80
N ALA A 152 13.30 13.35 0.84
CA ALA A 152 13.52 14.77 0.62
C ALA A 152 14.54 15.34 1.63
N ALA A 153 14.41 14.98 2.90
CA ALA A 153 15.30 15.46 3.96
C ALA A 153 16.73 14.88 3.83
N LEU A 154 16.86 13.59 3.52
CA LEU A 154 18.16 12.92 3.46
C LEU A 154 18.86 13.15 2.11
N ALA A 155 18.24 12.75 1.00
CA ALA A 155 18.84 12.85 -0.32
C ALA A 155 18.91 14.30 -0.80
N GLY A 156 17.96 15.17 -0.43
CA GLY A 156 17.98 16.59 -0.76
C GLY A 156 19.14 17.34 -0.11
N SER A 157 19.55 16.97 1.10
CA SER A 157 20.61 17.63 1.87
C SER A 157 22.04 17.16 1.53
N GLY A 158 22.23 16.03 0.84
CA GLY A 158 23.58 15.49 0.59
C GLY A 158 23.62 14.28 -0.31
N GLY A 159 22.63 14.14 -1.20
CA GLY A 159 22.61 13.10 -2.22
C GLY A 159 22.17 11.72 -1.74
N VAL A 160 22.13 10.80 -2.69
CA VAL A 160 21.65 9.42 -2.47
C VAL A 160 22.39 8.70 -1.35
N ALA A 161 23.67 8.99 -1.15
CA ALA A 161 24.46 8.34 -0.09
C ALA A 161 23.88 8.59 1.32
N ARG A 162 23.22 9.72 1.56
CA ARG A 162 22.61 10.01 2.88
C ARG A 162 21.42 9.15 3.25
N ILE A 163 20.79 8.46 2.31
CA ILE A 163 19.74 7.49 2.65
C ILE A 163 20.24 6.30 3.47
N THR A 164 21.56 6.09 3.60
CA THR A 164 22.15 5.14 4.56
C THR A 164 21.66 5.40 6.00
N TRP A 165 21.32 6.63 6.34
CA TRP A 165 20.76 7.00 7.65
C TRP A 165 19.38 6.40 7.93
N MET A 166 18.67 5.85 6.90
CA MET A 166 17.42 5.12 7.11
C MET A 166 17.58 3.86 7.98
N ILE A 167 18.82 3.39 8.15
CA ILE A 167 19.12 2.30 9.09
C ILE A 167 18.82 2.67 10.55
N LEU A 168 18.93 3.96 10.92
CA LEU A 168 18.74 4.39 12.31
C LEU A 168 17.31 4.22 12.80
N PRO A 169 16.26 4.78 12.14
CA PRO A 169 14.90 4.55 12.57
C PRO A 169 14.50 3.07 12.48
N ALA A 170 15.01 2.34 11.48
CA ALA A 170 14.73 0.91 11.32
C ALA A 170 15.39 0.09 12.43
N GLY A 171 16.66 0.33 12.72
CA GLY A 171 17.40 -0.37 13.78
C GLY A 171 16.84 -0.08 15.18
N LEU A 172 16.51 1.19 15.47
CA LEU A 172 15.88 1.58 16.73
C LEU A 172 14.53 0.88 16.89
N MET A 173 13.66 0.95 15.86
CA MET A 173 12.33 0.33 15.94
C MET A 173 12.44 -1.19 16.04
N ALA A 174 13.35 -1.83 15.30
CA ALA A 174 13.59 -3.27 15.39
C ALA A 174 14.03 -3.67 16.81
N ALA A 175 14.92 -2.91 17.45
CA ALA A 175 15.35 -3.16 18.83
C ALA A 175 14.19 -3.01 19.84
N LEU A 176 13.36 -1.97 19.67
CA LEU A 176 12.18 -1.75 20.52
C LEU A 176 11.15 -2.87 20.35
N LEU A 177 10.84 -3.28 19.12
CA LEU A 177 9.94 -4.40 18.85
C LEU A 177 10.49 -5.73 19.36
N ALA A 178 11.81 -5.97 19.26
CA ALA A 178 12.44 -7.16 19.82
C ALA A 178 12.30 -7.23 21.36
N ARG A 179 12.35 -6.08 22.06
CA ARG A 179 12.09 -5.99 23.50
C ARG A 179 10.63 -6.29 23.86
N GLU A 180 9.69 -5.95 22.98
CA GLU A 180 8.26 -6.20 23.18
C GLU A 180 7.82 -7.64 22.80
N LEU A 181 8.64 -8.42 22.09
CA LEU A 181 8.32 -9.78 21.66
C LEU A 181 7.85 -10.70 22.80
N PRO A 182 8.45 -10.70 24.02
CA PRO A 182 7.97 -11.55 25.10
C PRO A 182 6.54 -11.23 25.53
N GLN A 183 6.09 -9.99 25.36
CA GLN A 183 4.74 -9.55 25.71
C GLN A 183 3.73 -9.83 24.57
N LEU A 184 4.18 -9.87 23.32
CA LEU A 184 3.35 -10.23 22.17
C LEU A 184 3.07 -11.73 22.11
N ARG A 185 4.03 -12.59 22.49
CA ARG A 185 3.91 -14.07 22.40
C ARG A 185 2.67 -14.66 23.10
N PRO A 186 2.22 -14.17 24.28
CA PRO A 186 1.03 -14.68 24.95
C PRO A 186 -0.29 -14.32 24.29
N LEU A 187 -0.31 -13.36 23.36
CA LEU A 187 -1.52 -12.90 22.67
C LEU A 187 -2.07 -13.93 21.67
N ARG A 188 -1.80 -15.22 21.86
CA ARG A 188 -2.37 -16.29 21.03
C ARG A 188 -3.89 -16.37 21.24
N PRO A 189 -4.72 -16.32 20.20
CA PRO A 189 -6.13 -16.55 20.40
C PRO A 189 -6.44 -18.05 20.45
N GLN A 190 -7.38 -18.37 21.28
CA GLN A 190 -8.25 -19.50 21.16
C GLN A 190 -9.24 -19.29 19.99
N VAL A 191 -8.76 -19.05 18.77
CA VAL A 191 -9.62 -18.75 17.61
C VAL A 191 -9.73 -19.97 16.71
N ALA A 192 -10.27 -21.07 17.24
CA ALA A 192 -10.71 -22.17 16.39
C ALA A 192 -12.24 -22.15 16.08
N HIS A 193 -13.01 -21.24 16.67
CA HIS A 193 -14.49 -21.35 16.63
C HIS A 193 -15.24 -20.30 15.80
N ALA A 194 -14.58 -19.28 15.24
CA ALA A 194 -15.28 -18.22 14.49
C ALA A 194 -15.42 -18.50 12.98
N LEU A 195 -14.79 -19.53 12.44
CA LEU A 195 -14.80 -19.84 11.00
C LEU A 195 -15.94 -20.78 10.56
N ALA A 196 -16.76 -21.27 11.48
CA ALA A 196 -17.81 -22.24 11.16
C ALA A 196 -19.16 -21.63 10.73
N GLN A 197 -19.31 -20.31 10.68
CA GLN A 197 -20.54 -19.64 10.26
C GLN A 197 -20.41 -18.86 8.96
N ALA A 198 -19.66 -19.37 7.99
CA ALA A 198 -19.70 -18.87 6.63
C ALA A 198 -21.03 -19.30 5.98
N GLY A 199 -21.83 -18.29 5.62
CA GLY A 199 -23.19 -18.48 5.12
C GLY A 199 -23.31 -19.46 3.93
N ALA A 200 -24.53 -19.96 3.73
CA ALA A 200 -24.98 -20.95 2.76
C ALA A 200 -24.74 -20.62 1.27
N ASP A 201 -24.13 -19.50 0.94
CA ASP A 201 -23.90 -19.02 -0.41
C ASP A 201 -22.47 -19.34 -0.89
N GLY A 202 -22.36 -20.08 -1.99
CA GLY A 202 -21.08 -20.44 -2.59
C GLY A 202 -20.28 -19.24 -3.13
N PRO A 203 -18.97 -19.42 -3.39
CA PRO A 203 -18.07 -18.37 -3.82
C PRO A 203 -18.45 -17.80 -5.21
N ARG A 204 -18.38 -16.48 -5.36
CA ARG A 204 -18.71 -15.75 -6.59
C ARG A 204 -17.46 -15.44 -7.42
N TRP A 205 -16.79 -16.47 -7.94
CA TRP A 205 -15.51 -16.37 -8.64
C TRP A 205 -15.49 -15.37 -9.80
N ARG A 206 -16.57 -15.29 -10.62
CA ARG A 206 -16.65 -14.33 -11.72
C ARG A 206 -16.67 -12.88 -11.24
N ALA A 207 -17.38 -12.61 -10.14
CA ALA A 207 -17.40 -11.28 -9.52
C ALA A 207 -16.04 -10.94 -8.92
N PHE A 208 -15.42 -11.90 -8.24
CA PHE A 208 -14.07 -11.76 -7.67
C PHE A 208 -13.01 -11.52 -8.76
N ALA A 209 -13.04 -12.23 -9.88
CA ALA A 209 -12.13 -12.01 -11.00
C ALA A 209 -12.26 -10.60 -11.59
N ARG A 210 -13.51 -10.10 -11.79
CA ARG A 210 -13.73 -8.71 -12.24
C ARG A 210 -13.20 -7.70 -11.22
N LEU A 211 -13.46 -7.91 -9.93
CA LEU A 211 -12.93 -7.05 -8.86
C LEU A 211 -11.39 -7.08 -8.84
N SER A 212 -10.77 -8.26 -9.00
CA SER A 212 -9.31 -8.38 -9.12
C SER A 212 -8.77 -7.56 -10.29
N GLY A 213 -9.45 -7.56 -11.44
CA GLY A 213 -9.13 -6.69 -12.57
C GLY A 213 -9.19 -5.21 -12.21
N VAL A 214 -10.24 -4.75 -11.50
CA VAL A 214 -10.34 -3.37 -11.00
C VAL A 214 -9.14 -3.03 -10.12
N ILE A 215 -8.79 -3.92 -9.18
CA ILE A 215 -7.71 -3.70 -8.22
C ILE A 215 -6.36 -3.63 -8.95
N VAL A 216 -6.11 -4.50 -9.93
CA VAL A 216 -4.89 -4.49 -10.75
C VAL A 216 -4.74 -3.17 -11.52
N ILE A 217 -5.79 -2.74 -12.23
CA ILE A 217 -5.77 -1.49 -13.00
C ILE A 217 -5.55 -0.29 -12.07
N ARG A 218 -6.24 -0.26 -10.93
CA ARG A 218 -6.06 0.79 -9.90
C ARG A 218 -4.65 0.78 -9.32
N SER A 219 -4.05 -0.40 -9.09
CA SER A 219 -2.69 -0.51 -8.55
C SER A 219 -1.65 -0.01 -9.57
N LEU A 220 -1.82 -0.34 -10.84
CA LEU A 220 -0.98 0.20 -11.91
C LEU A 220 -1.06 1.74 -11.97
N PHE A 221 -2.26 2.30 -11.85
CA PHE A 221 -2.46 3.74 -11.76
C PHE A 221 -1.75 4.33 -10.54
N ALA A 222 -1.94 3.74 -9.35
CA ALA A 222 -1.35 4.22 -8.10
C ALA A 222 0.18 4.20 -8.15
N PHE A 223 0.80 3.08 -8.56
CA PHE A 223 2.25 2.97 -8.68
C PHE A 223 2.81 3.87 -9.79
N GLY A 224 2.07 4.01 -10.90
CA GLY A 224 2.40 4.95 -11.96
C GLY A 224 2.42 6.39 -11.44
N LEU A 225 1.41 6.83 -10.70
CA LEU A 225 1.36 8.17 -10.11
C LEU A 225 2.53 8.42 -9.14
N VAL A 226 2.71 7.54 -8.16
CA VAL A 226 3.75 7.73 -7.12
C VAL A 226 5.14 7.75 -7.74
N SER A 227 5.37 7.01 -8.83
CA SER A 227 6.65 6.97 -9.54
C SER A 227 6.84 8.14 -10.51
N PHE A 228 5.83 8.50 -11.29
CA PHE A 228 5.99 9.45 -12.39
C PHE A 228 5.57 10.89 -12.07
N VAL A 229 4.72 11.14 -11.06
CA VAL A 229 4.39 12.50 -10.64
C VAL A 229 5.63 13.27 -10.16
N PRO A 230 6.51 12.73 -9.28
CA PRO A 230 7.72 13.46 -8.88
C PRO A 230 8.67 13.67 -10.07
N LEU A 231 8.80 12.71 -10.98
CA LEU A 231 9.60 12.85 -12.20
C LEU A 231 9.05 13.96 -13.13
N TYR A 232 7.73 14.01 -13.29
CA TYR A 232 7.06 15.06 -14.07
C TYR A 232 7.26 16.44 -13.46
N LEU A 233 7.05 16.58 -12.15
CA LEU A 233 7.22 17.84 -11.44
C LEU A 233 8.66 18.34 -11.59
N VAL A 234 9.66 17.47 -11.44
CA VAL A 234 11.08 17.83 -11.55
C VAL A 234 11.48 18.11 -13.00
N ARG A 235 11.19 17.20 -13.93
CA ARG A 235 11.73 17.24 -15.30
C ARG A 235 10.94 18.15 -16.24
N VAL A 236 9.62 18.27 -16.05
CA VAL A 236 8.73 19.02 -16.95
C VAL A 236 8.34 20.37 -16.34
N ARG A 237 8.08 20.40 -15.02
CA ARG A 237 7.67 21.63 -14.33
C ARG A 237 8.83 22.39 -13.67
N GLY A 238 10.05 21.84 -13.63
CA GLY A 238 11.21 22.45 -12.99
C GLY A 238 11.12 22.60 -11.48
N VAL A 239 10.23 21.84 -10.83
CA VAL A 239 10.04 21.88 -9.37
C VAL A 239 11.24 21.22 -8.69
N PRO A 240 11.78 21.77 -7.58
CA PRO A 240 12.83 21.11 -6.80
C PRO A 240 12.39 19.70 -6.36
N LYS A 241 13.36 18.76 -6.29
CA LYS A 241 13.07 17.35 -5.96
C LYS A 241 12.39 17.19 -4.60
N GLU A 242 12.79 18.01 -3.64
CA GLU A 242 12.25 18.02 -2.28
C GLU A 242 10.77 18.46 -2.29
N ALA A 243 10.44 19.51 -3.05
CA ALA A 243 9.07 19.97 -3.19
C ALA A 243 8.19 18.96 -3.96
N ALA A 244 8.75 18.27 -4.95
CA ALA A 244 8.07 17.20 -5.66
C ALA A 244 7.76 16.00 -4.72
N ALA A 245 8.69 15.66 -3.83
CA ALA A 245 8.47 14.63 -2.82
C ALA A 245 7.36 15.02 -1.82
N LEU A 246 7.33 16.30 -1.38
CA LEU A 246 6.27 16.82 -0.51
C LEU A 246 4.89 16.81 -1.18
N ALA A 247 4.83 17.07 -2.48
CA ALA A 247 3.57 16.98 -3.24
C ALA A 247 3.02 15.53 -3.26
N VAL A 248 3.90 14.54 -3.42
CA VAL A 248 3.53 13.11 -3.30
C VAL A 248 3.10 12.76 -1.88
N THR A 249 3.79 13.28 -0.88
CA THR A 249 3.38 13.11 0.53
C THR A 249 1.96 13.63 0.77
N ALA A 250 1.65 14.84 0.30
CA ALA A 250 0.31 15.42 0.44
C ALA A 250 -0.75 14.55 -0.26
N MET A 251 -0.45 14.04 -1.45
CA MET A 251 -1.29 13.10 -2.19
C MET A 251 -1.56 11.82 -1.37
N LEU A 252 -0.53 11.23 -0.79
CA LEU A 252 -0.64 9.98 -0.02
C LEU A 252 -1.36 10.19 1.32
N LEU A 253 -1.13 11.30 2.02
CA LEU A 253 -1.85 11.64 3.25
C LEU A 253 -3.34 11.84 3.01
N ALA A 254 -3.71 12.54 1.91
CA ALA A 254 -5.11 12.66 1.51
C ALA A 254 -5.73 11.28 1.23
N GLY A 255 -4.98 10.37 0.64
CA GLY A 255 -5.37 8.99 0.44
C GLY A 255 -5.64 8.25 1.74
N ALA A 256 -4.78 8.40 2.73
CA ALA A 256 -4.94 7.81 4.06
C ALA A 256 -6.24 8.30 4.73
N LEU A 257 -6.51 9.60 4.69
CA LEU A 257 -7.76 10.19 5.21
C LEU A 257 -9.00 9.72 4.44
N ALA A 258 -8.91 9.67 3.12
CA ALA A 258 -10.00 9.23 2.27
C ALA A 258 -10.36 7.74 2.46
N THR A 259 -9.44 6.90 2.93
CA THR A 259 -9.72 5.50 3.28
C THR A 259 -10.79 5.40 4.38
N LEU A 260 -10.75 6.29 5.38
CA LEU A 260 -11.75 6.34 6.44
C LEU A 260 -13.12 6.82 5.90
N ALA A 261 -13.10 7.79 4.99
CA ALA A 261 -14.32 8.29 4.34
C ALA A 261 -14.92 7.24 3.40
N GLY A 262 -14.07 6.53 2.64
CA GLY A 262 -14.48 5.50 1.67
C GLY A 262 -15.29 4.38 2.30
N GLY A 263 -14.89 3.88 3.47
CA GLY A 263 -15.65 2.89 4.23
C GLY A 263 -17.07 3.38 4.61
N ARG A 264 -17.15 4.58 5.22
CA ARG A 264 -18.45 5.16 5.61
C ARG A 264 -19.37 5.45 4.43
N LEU A 265 -18.82 5.95 3.34
CA LEU A 265 -19.58 6.19 2.11
C LEU A 265 -20.05 4.89 1.48
N ALA A 266 -19.25 3.83 1.54
CA ALA A 266 -19.61 2.51 1.03
C ALA A 266 -20.77 1.87 1.83
N ASP A 267 -20.82 2.09 3.13
CA ASP A 267 -21.93 1.64 3.97
C ASP A 267 -23.23 2.40 3.66
N ARG A 268 -23.13 3.70 3.29
CA ARG A 268 -24.29 4.55 3.02
C ARG A 268 -24.80 4.44 1.58
N PHE A 269 -23.89 4.45 0.60
CA PHE A 269 -24.25 4.53 -0.82
C PHE A 269 -24.03 3.22 -1.59
N GLY A 270 -23.48 2.22 -0.91
CA GLY A 270 -23.11 0.94 -1.51
C GLY A 270 -21.71 0.95 -2.14
N ARG A 271 -21.03 -0.18 -2.02
CA ARG A 271 -19.59 -0.33 -2.38
C ARG A 271 -19.31 -0.06 -3.87
N ARG A 272 -20.19 -0.56 -4.77
CA ARG A 272 -20.06 -0.35 -6.20
C ARG A 272 -20.13 1.14 -6.57
N ALA A 273 -21.09 1.87 -6.00
CA ALA A 273 -21.26 3.30 -6.27
C ALA A 273 -20.04 4.10 -5.79
N VAL A 274 -19.49 3.73 -4.64
CA VAL A 274 -18.27 4.37 -4.11
C VAL A 274 -17.06 4.07 -4.98
N LEU A 275 -16.84 2.83 -5.43
CA LEU A 275 -15.75 2.52 -6.35
C LEU A 275 -15.83 3.37 -7.63
N VAL A 276 -17.00 3.42 -8.28
CA VAL A 276 -17.20 4.21 -9.50
C VAL A 276 -17.04 5.71 -9.21
N GLY A 277 -17.66 6.21 -8.12
CA GLY A 277 -17.65 7.62 -7.77
C GLY A 277 -16.25 8.16 -7.39
N PHE A 278 -15.37 7.31 -6.85
CA PHE A 278 -13.99 7.69 -6.57
C PHE A 278 -13.08 7.56 -7.80
N LEU A 279 -13.27 6.52 -8.64
CA LEU A 279 -12.39 6.26 -9.78
C LEU A 279 -12.68 7.17 -10.98
N LEU A 280 -13.94 7.44 -11.28
CA LEU A 280 -14.33 8.20 -12.46
C LEU A 280 -13.74 9.62 -12.51
N PRO A 281 -13.71 10.41 -11.40
CA PRO A 281 -13.15 11.76 -11.42
C PRO A 281 -11.62 11.80 -11.56
N LEU A 282 -10.90 10.69 -11.37
CA LEU A 282 -9.43 10.70 -11.36
C LEU A 282 -8.84 11.11 -12.71
N ALA A 283 -9.47 10.71 -13.82
CA ALA A 283 -8.99 11.07 -15.15
C ALA A 283 -9.08 12.58 -15.43
N PRO A 284 -10.24 13.25 -15.28
CA PRO A 284 -10.30 14.70 -15.46
C PRO A 284 -9.47 15.47 -14.44
N LEU A 285 -9.35 15.01 -13.18
CA LEU A 285 -8.47 15.61 -12.20
C LEU A 285 -6.99 15.49 -12.62
N LEU A 286 -6.57 14.38 -13.20
CA LEU A 286 -5.22 14.20 -13.69
C LEU A 286 -4.94 15.13 -14.89
N VAL A 287 -5.87 15.25 -15.81
CA VAL A 287 -5.77 16.20 -16.93
C VAL A 287 -5.69 17.65 -16.41
N PHE A 288 -6.48 18.00 -15.41
CA PHE A 288 -6.43 19.31 -14.75
C PHE A 288 -5.07 19.57 -14.10
N PHE A 289 -4.54 18.58 -13.35
CA PHE A 289 -3.19 18.66 -12.78
C PHE A 289 -2.13 18.97 -13.86
N LEU A 290 -2.21 18.29 -15.00
CA LEU A 290 -1.23 18.45 -16.07
C LEU A 290 -1.32 19.83 -16.77
N ARG A 291 -2.49 20.46 -16.81
CA ARG A 291 -2.73 21.72 -17.50
C ARG A 291 -2.61 22.95 -16.60
N VAL A 292 -2.96 22.81 -15.32
CA VAL A 292 -3.04 23.92 -14.38
C VAL A 292 -1.84 23.89 -13.42
N PRO A 293 -0.95 24.89 -13.49
CA PRO A 293 0.18 25.00 -12.57
C PRO A 293 -0.24 25.54 -11.20
N GLY A 294 0.69 25.50 -10.25
CA GLY A 294 0.53 26.11 -8.93
C GLY A 294 -0.40 25.34 -8.00
N LEU A 295 -0.97 26.07 -7.05
CA LEU A 295 -1.73 25.45 -5.93
C LEU A 295 -2.98 24.70 -6.39
N ALA A 296 -3.68 25.18 -7.42
CA ALA A 296 -4.87 24.49 -7.96
C ALA A 296 -4.53 23.13 -8.58
N GLY A 297 -3.42 23.04 -9.31
CA GLY A 297 -2.91 21.74 -9.80
C GLY A 297 -2.53 20.81 -8.66
N LEU A 298 -1.84 21.30 -7.62
CA LEU A 298 -1.50 20.51 -6.45
C LEU A 298 -2.76 20.05 -5.67
N ALA A 299 -3.78 20.90 -5.56
CA ALA A 299 -5.05 20.52 -4.95
C ALA A 299 -5.72 19.34 -5.69
N SER A 300 -5.69 19.36 -7.05
CA SER A 300 -6.20 18.21 -7.82
C SER A 300 -5.39 16.94 -7.58
N LEU A 301 -4.07 17.03 -7.42
CA LEU A 301 -3.21 15.90 -7.08
C LEU A 301 -3.57 15.30 -5.71
N VAL A 302 -3.87 16.13 -4.73
CA VAL A 302 -4.36 15.72 -3.40
C VAL A 302 -5.69 14.96 -3.52
N LEU A 303 -6.64 15.47 -4.33
CA LEU A 303 -7.91 14.78 -4.60
C LEU A 303 -7.71 13.45 -5.32
N ILE A 304 -6.76 13.38 -6.26
CA ILE A 304 -6.39 12.13 -6.95
C ILE A 304 -5.89 11.09 -5.94
N GLY A 305 -5.04 11.50 -4.99
CA GLY A 305 -4.58 10.63 -3.91
C GLY A 305 -5.75 10.09 -3.08
N GLY A 306 -6.67 10.98 -2.69
CA GLY A 306 -7.89 10.62 -1.98
C GLY A 306 -8.73 9.58 -2.72
N GLY A 307 -9.02 9.82 -3.99
CA GLY A 307 -9.81 8.91 -4.82
C GLY A 307 -9.12 7.56 -5.07
N THR A 308 -7.80 7.56 -5.26
CA THR A 308 -7.02 6.35 -5.54
C THR A 308 -6.95 5.42 -4.32
N VAL A 309 -6.60 5.94 -3.15
CA VAL A 309 -6.38 5.14 -1.94
C VAL A 309 -7.71 4.87 -1.22
N GLY A 310 -8.66 5.82 -1.25
CA GLY A 310 -9.97 5.67 -0.60
C GLY A 310 -10.82 4.49 -1.09
N THR A 311 -10.53 3.99 -2.30
CA THR A 311 -11.19 2.78 -2.84
C THR A 311 -10.61 1.46 -2.31
N TYR A 312 -9.44 1.48 -1.67
CA TYR A 312 -8.69 0.27 -1.32
C TYR A 312 -9.44 -0.62 -0.32
N SER A 313 -9.85 -0.05 0.82
CA SER A 313 -10.57 -0.80 1.85
C SER A 313 -11.90 -1.36 1.35
N VAL A 314 -12.61 -0.59 0.52
CA VAL A 314 -13.87 -1.01 -0.11
C VAL A 314 -13.67 -2.24 -0.99
N ALA A 315 -12.61 -2.23 -1.81
CA ALA A 315 -12.29 -3.34 -2.70
C ALA A 315 -11.87 -4.61 -1.92
N VAL A 316 -11.11 -4.47 -0.84
CA VAL A 316 -10.72 -5.61 0.02
C VAL A 316 -11.94 -6.27 0.65
N VAL A 317 -12.86 -5.47 1.22
CA VAL A 317 -14.09 -5.99 1.83
C VAL A 317 -14.98 -6.67 0.79
N MET A 318 -15.14 -6.08 -0.41
CA MET A 318 -15.88 -6.74 -1.50
C MET A 318 -15.26 -8.07 -1.92
N GLY A 319 -13.92 -8.16 -1.94
CA GLY A 319 -13.21 -9.39 -2.24
C GLY A 319 -13.55 -10.51 -1.26
N GLN A 320 -13.57 -10.21 0.03
CA GLN A 320 -13.97 -11.15 1.09
C GLN A 320 -15.43 -11.56 0.97
N GLU A 321 -16.33 -10.63 0.64
CA GLU A 321 -17.75 -10.96 0.43
C GLU A 321 -18.04 -11.80 -0.82
N TYR A 322 -17.21 -11.69 -1.85
CA TYR A 322 -17.33 -12.53 -3.03
C TYR A 322 -16.81 -13.95 -2.81
N LEU A 323 -15.91 -14.16 -1.84
CA LEU A 323 -15.32 -15.44 -1.49
C LEU A 323 -15.51 -15.79 0.00
N PRO A 324 -16.76 -15.99 0.47
CA PRO A 324 -17.00 -16.36 1.86
C PRO A 324 -16.29 -17.68 2.20
N GLY A 325 -15.66 -17.74 3.38
CA GLY A 325 -14.86 -18.90 3.82
C GLY A 325 -13.50 -19.04 3.11
N ARG A 326 -13.10 -18.07 2.28
CA ARG A 326 -11.81 -18.04 1.57
C ARG A 326 -11.14 -16.67 1.67
N GLU A 327 -11.26 -16.05 2.85
CA GLU A 327 -10.77 -14.69 3.11
C GLU A 327 -9.26 -14.55 2.89
N GLY A 328 -8.50 -15.64 3.15
CA GLY A 328 -7.06 -15.69 2.87
C GLY A 328 -6.73 -15.56 1.37
N ILE A 329 -7.49 -16.24 0.50
CA ILE A 329 -7.34 -16.11 -0.95
C ILE A 329 -7.76 -14.69 -1.39
N ALA A 330 -8.88 -14.20 -0.87
CA ALA A 330 -9.36 -12.85 -1.17
C ALA A 330 -8.30 -11.81 -0.79
N GLY A 331 -7.74 -11.87 0.42
CA GLY A 331 -6.68 -10.99 0.90
C GLY A 331 -5.39 -11.11 0.08
N GLY A 332 -4.91 -12.32 -0.15
CA GLY A 332 -3.68 -12.59 -0.91
C GLY A 332 -3.73 -12.01 -2.33
N VAL A 333 -4.87 -12.15 -3.02
CA VAL A 333 -5.04 -11.58 -4.37
C VAL A 333 -5.23 -10.06 -4.33
N THR A 334 -6.09 -9.57 -3.44
CA THR A 334 -6.43 -8.12 -3.41
C THR A 334 -5.31 -7.25 -2.85
N MET A 335 -4.50 -7.77 -1.94
CA MET A 335 -3.39 -7.05 -1.31
C MET A 335 -2.03 -7.41 -1.93
N GLY A 336 -1.72 -8.70 -2.08
CA GLY A 336 -0.41 -9.14 -2.56
C GLY A 336 -0.24 -9.05 -4.07
N LEU A 337 -1.04 -9.81 -4.83
CA LEU A 337 -0.89 -9.91 -6.28
C LEU A 337 -1.09 -8.55 -6.98
N ALA A 338 -2.04 -7.75 -6.50
CA ALA A 338 -2.31 -6.43 -7.07
C ALA A 338 -1.13 -5.46 -6.93
N ILE A 339 -0.42 -5.49 -5.79
CA ILE A 339 0.78 -4.67 -5.56
C ILE A 339 1.89 -5.10 -6.53
N GLY A 340 2.12 -6.41 -6.69
CA GLY A 340 3.15 -6.92 -7.59
C GLY A 340 2.91 -6.55 -9.05
N ILE A 341 1.68 -6.72 -9.54
CA ILE A 341 1.33 -6.36 -10.92
C ILE A 341 1.39 -4.84 -11.12
N GLY A 342 0.95 -4.04 -10.13
CA GLY A 342 1.09 -2.59 -10.16
C GLY A 342 2.55 -2.16 -10.30
N GLY A 343 3.44 -2.74 -9.50
CA GLY A 343 4.88 -2.50 -9.58
C GLY A 343 5.51 -2.94 -10.90
N ALA A 344 5.05 -4.08 -11.47
CA ALA A 344 5.53 -4.59 -12.76
C ALA A 344 5.18 -3.66 -13.95
N GLY A 345 4.14 -2.86 -13.83
CA GLY A 345 3.79 -1.87 -14.84
C GLY A 345 4.73 -0.66 -14.89
N VAL A 346 5.45 -0.36 -13.80
CA VAL A 346 6.29 0.85 -13.72
C VAL A 346 7.46 0.82 -14.71
N PRO A 347 8.22 -0.28 -14.89
CA PRO A 347 9.24 -0.35 -15.95
C PRO A 347 8.69 -0.18 -17.36
N LEU A 348 7.45 -0.66 -17.64
CA LEU A 348 6.82 -0.48 -18.94
C LEU A 348 6.47 0.99 -19.21
N LEU A 349 5.95 1.69 -18.20
CA LEU A 349 5.76 3.15 -18.25
C LEU A 349 7.11 3.88 -18.36
N GLY A 350 8.17 3.35 -17.73
CA GLY A 350 9.53 3.84 -17.85
C GLY A 350 10.05 3.75 -19.29
N ALA A 351 9.84 2.61 -19.95
CA ALA A 351 10.23 2.43 -21.36
C ALA A 351 9.49 3.40 -22.30
N LEU A 352 8.23 3.72 -22.00
CA LEU A 352 7.50 4.77 -22.70
C LEU A 352 8.11 6.15 -22.44
N ALA A 353 8.45 6.44 -21.18
CA ALA A 353 9.10 7.70 -20.80
C ALA A 353 10.50 7.87 -21.42
N ASP A 354 11.29 6.80 -21.54
CA ASP A 354 12.61 6.82 -22.19
C ASP A 354 12.51 7.16 -23.68
N ARG A 355 11.42 6.71 -24.35
CA ARG A 355 11.23 6.93 -25.80
C ARG A 355 10.57 8.26 -26.13
N GLN A 356 9.60 8.69 -25.33
CA GLN A 356 8.70 9.81 -25.66
C GLN A 356 8.70 10.93 -24.58
N GLY A 357 9.53 10.77 -23.54
CA GLY A 357 9.56 11.69 -22.40
C GLY A 357 8.52 11.37 -21.33
N VAL A 358 8.76 11.86 -20.11
CA VAL A 358 7.94 11.60 -18.92
C VAL A 358 6.46 11.99 -19.11
N ALA A 359 6.18 13.04 -19.87
CA ALA A 359 4.82 13.51 -20.11
C ALA A 359 3.94 12.48 -20.85
N ALA A 360 4.55 11.63 -21.69
CA ALA A 360 3.84 10.62 -22.47
C ALA A 360 3.20 9.49 -21.61
N VAL A 361 3.64 9.33 -20.37
CA VAL A 361 3.08 8.36 -19.43
C VAL A 361 1.67 8.74 -18.98
N PHE A 362 1.37 10.03 -18.87
CA PHE A 362 0.14 10.51 -18.25
C PHE A 362 -1.15 10.26 -19.04
N PRO A 363 -1.20 10.29 -20.38
CA PRO A 363 -2.36 9.83 -21.13
C PRO A 363 -2.71 8.36 -20.83
N VAL A 364 -1.70 7.49 -20.71
CA VAL A 364 -1.91 6.09 -20.32
C VAL A 364 -2.48 6.02 -18.91
N LEU A 365 -1.87 6.76 -17.96
CA LEU A 365 -2.37 6.82 -16.59
C LEU A 365 -3.81 7.37 -16.52
N ALA A 366 -4.18 8.35 -17.33
CA ALA A 366 -5.53 8.93 -17.34
C ALA A 366 -6.59 7.92 -17.85
N ALA A 367 -6.22 6.99 -18.72
CA ALA A 367 -7.14 5.96 -19.22
C ALA A 367 -7.44 4.88 -18.14
N LEU A 368 -6.50 4.58 -17.25
CA LEU A 368 -6.62 3.49 -16.29
C LEU A 368 -7.82 3.66 -15.33
N PRO A 369 -8.05 4.81 -14.67
CA PRO A 369 -9.19 4.97 -13.77
C PRO A 369 -10.53 4.92 -14.50
N LEU A 370 -10.60 5.32 -15.78
CA LEU A 370 -11.82 5.16 -16.58
C LEU A 370 -12.13 3.69 -16.85
N LEU A 371 -11.10 2.89 -17.19
CA LEU A 371 -11.24 1.44 -17.36
C LEU A 371 -11.62 0.77 -16.03
N ALA A 372 -11.00 1.17 -14.92
CA ALA A 372 -11.32 0.65 -13.60
C ALA A 372 -12.76 1.02 -13.19
N ALA A 373 -13.21 2.24 -13.45
CA ALA A 373 -14.58 2.69 -13.19
C ALA A 373 -15.61 1.92 -14.03
N ALA A 374 -15.35 1.76 -15.34
CA ALA A 374 -16.20 0.99 -16.25
C ALA A 374 -16.31 -0.48 -15.78
N LEU A 375 -15.19 -1.11 -15.45
CA LEU A 375 -15.19 -2.47 -14.91
C LEU A 375 -15.90 -2.55 -13.56
N SER A 376 -15.72 -1.57 -12.67
CA SER A 376 -16.41 -1.48 -11.39
C SER A 376 -17.93 -1.38 -11.56
N ALA A 377 -18.41 -0.68 -12.60
CA ALA A 377 -19.83 -0.58 -12.90
C ALA A 377 -20.48 -1.93 -13.26
N THR A 378 -19.70 -2.93 -13.69
CA THR A 378 -20.19 -4.29 -13.97
C THR A 378 -20.22 -5.20 -12.75
N LEU A 379 -19.69 -4.76 -11.59
CA LEU A 379 -19.66 -5.57 -10.37
C LEU A 379 -21.08 -5.76 -9.82
N PRO A 380 -21.45 -6.98 -9.41
CA PRO A 380 -22.75 -7.20 -8.81
C PRO A 380 -22.81 -6.49 -7.44
N GLY A 381 -23.98 -5.93 -7.14
CA GLY A 381 -24.27 -5.37 -5.82
C GLY A 381 -24.20 -6.41 -4.69
N PRO A 382 -24.21 -5.96 -3.44
CA PRO A 382 -24.37 -6.87 -2.31
C PRO A 382 -25.68 -7.62 -2.49
N ARG A 383 -25.70 -8.91 -2.13
CA ARG A 383 -26.98 -9.62 -1.99
C ARG A 383 -27.77 -8.93 -0.87
N PRO A 384 -29.09 -8.77 -1.00
CA PRO A 384 -29.89 -8.32 0.12
C PRO A 384 -29.62 -9.27 1.29
N ALA A 385 -29.16 -8.71 2.42
CA ALA A 385 -29.08 -9.49 3.65
C ALA A 385 -30.47 -10.11 3.85
N PHE A 386 -30.54 -11.43 4.03
CA PHE A 386 -31.77 -12.07 4.45
C PHE A 386 -32.34 -11.23 5.62
N ARG A 387 -33.49 -10.63 5.43
CA ARG A 387 -34.24 -10.07 6.55
C ARG A 387 -34.33 -11.22 7.54
N ARG A 388 -33.65 -11.11 8.67
CA ARG A 388 -33.97 -11.94 9.83
C ARG A 388 -35.45 -11.68 10.06
N GLU A 389 -36.26 -12.64 9.72
CA GLU A 389 -37.66 -12.63 10.18
C GLU A 389 -37.59 -12.47 11.69
N ALA A 390 -38.17 -11.39 12.16
CA ALA A 390 -38.37 -11.21 13.59
C ALA A 390 -39.04 -12.51 14.09
N PRO A 391 -38.60 -13.11 15.20
CA PRO A 391 -39.32 -14.23 15.77
C PRO A 391 -40.76 -13.82 15.90
N SER A 392 -41.68 -14.56 15.26
CA SER A 392 -43.12 -14.37 15.45
C SER A 392 -43.38 -14.52 16.94
N ALA A 393 -43.77 -13.45 17.58
CA ALA A 393 -44.32 -13.52 18.94
C ALA A 393 -45.53 -14.45 18.88
N ALA A 394 -45.37 -15.66 19.40
CA ALA A 394 -46.47 -16.57 19.77
C ALA A 394 -46.64 -16.54 21.27
#